data_4b5be7f56e0d7ffa22289452ed4c13a6
#
_entry.id   4b5be7f56e0d7ffa22289452ed4c13a6
#
_cell.length_a   1.000
_cell.length_b   1.000
_cell.length_c   1.000
_cell.angle_alpha   90.00
_cell.angle_beta   90.00
_cell.angle_gamma   90.00
#
_symmetry.space_group_name_H-M   'P 1'
#
loop_
_entity.id
_entity.type
_entity.pdbx_description
1 polymer ?
#
loop_
_entity_poly.entity_id
_entity_poly.type
_entity_poly.pdbx_seq_one_letter_code
_entity_poly.pdbx_strand_id
1 'polypeptide(L)'
;WRDWSSDVCSSDLETTASLLANGLYWLLRNPASIEALRRNRSLIPGAVEEMLRYEGPAQTVTRIATEDLRLGDADIRRGQRVFVALNSAARDSTVFADPDLFKVDRRVNRHVAFGLGIHVCLGAPLARLEARIAFDRLLSRLPEIRLETPQPEWHDELVTRSMKQLVISYVMAD
;
A
#
# COMPACT_ATOMS: atom_id res chain seq x y z
N TRP A 1 11.19 15.54 27.85
CA TRP A 1 11.26 14.29 27.10
C TRP A 1 9.89 14.06 26.46
N ARG A 2 9.73 14.38 25.18
CA ARG A 2 8.66 13.78 24.39
C ARG A 2 8.96 12.30 24.31
N ASP A 3 8.00 11.48 24.69
CA ASP A 3 8.11 10.03 24.56
C ASP A 3 8.11 9.67 23.07
N TRP A 4 9.30 9.64 22.50
CA TRP A 4 9.53 9.35 21.09
C TRP A 4 9.11 7.93 20.71
N SER A 5 9.03 7.03 21.69
CA SER A 5 8.70 5.63 21.48
C SER A 5 7.23 5.40 21.12
N SER A 6 6.30 6.23 21.66
CA SER A 6 4.87 6.08 21.40
C SER A 6 4.48 6.56 19.99
N ASP A 7 5.09 7.65 19.52
CA ASP A 7 4.77 8.23 18.20
C ASP A 7 5.29 7.35 17.05
N VAL A 8 6.47 6.73 17.21
CA VAL A 8 7.04 5.79 16.22
C VAL A 8 6.20 4.51 16.16
N CYS A 9 5.81 3.98 17.31
CA CYS A 9 5.03 2.73 17.38
C CYS A 9 3.62 2.90 16.77
N SER A 10 3.00 4.05 16.94
CA SER A 10 1.66 4.35 16.40
C SER A 10 1.69 4.47 14.86
N SER A 11 2.65 5.18 14.30
CA SER A 11 2.74 5.40 12.85
C SER A 11 3.08 4.12 12.08
N ASP A 12 3.91 3.24 12.64
CA ASP A 12 4.30 1.98 12.00
C ASP A 12 3.16 0.95 12.05
N LEU A 13 2.35 0.96 13.10
CA LEU A 13 1.26 0.01 13.28
C LEU A 13 0.08 0.28 12.33
N GLU A 14 -0.40 1.52 12.24
CA GLU A 14 -1.61 1.88 11.50
C GLU A 14 -1.43 1.70 9.98
N THR A 15 -0.33 2.19 9.43
CA THR A 15 -0.06 2.09 7.99
C THR A 15 0.22 0.65 7.56
N THR A 16 0.93 -0.13 8.37
CA THR A 16 1.17 -1.54 8.08
C THR A 16 -0.11 -2.37 8.19
N ALA A 17 -0.95 -2.12 9.20
CA ALA A 17 -2.25 -2.76 9.32
C ALA A 17 -3.14 -2.45 8.10
N SER A 18 -3.16 -1.21 7.64
CA SER A 18 -3.89 -0.81 6.43
C SER A 18 -3.32 -1.47 5.17
N LEU A 19 -2.00 -1.60 5.05
CA LEU A 19 -1.36 -2.34 3.95
C LEU A 19 -1.82 -3.80 3.94
N LEU A 20 -1.86 -4.46 5.09
CA LEU A 20 -2.28 -5.85 5.20
C LEU A 20 -3.76 -6.03 4.84
N ALA A 21 -4.63 -5.16 5.36
CA ALA A 21 -6.06 -5.19 5.08
C ALA A 21 -6.35 -4.91 3.60
N ASN A 22 -5.79 -3.83 3.04
CA ASN A 22 -5.96 -3.45 1.64
C ASN A 22 -5.41 -4.54 0.70
N GLY A 23 -4.21 -5.06 1.01
CA GLY A 23 -3.58 -6.12 0.24
C GLY A 23 -4.39 -7.42 0.26
N LEU A 24 -4.88 -7.84 1.43
CA LEU A 24 -5.73 -9.03 1.55
C LEU A 24 -7.04 -8.87 0.79
N TYR A 25 -7.69 -7.70 0.89
CA TYR A 25 -8.91 -7.41 0.15
C TYR A 25 -8.70 -7.59 -1.35
N TRP A 26 -7.65 -7.01 -1.92
CA TRP A 26 -7.39 -7.13 -3.35
C TRP A 26 -6.94 -8.52 -3.77
N LEU A 27 -6.23 -9.26 -2.94
CA LEU A 27 -5.95 -10.68 -3.18
C LEU A 27 -7.25 -11.50 -3.25
N LEU A 28 -8.17 -11.30 -2.28
CA LEU A 28 -9.43 -12.04 -2.24
C LEU A 28 -10.35 -11.68 -3.41
N ARG A 29 -10.24 -10.48 -3.95
CA ARG A 29 -10.93 -10.06 -5.17
C ARG A 29 -10.30 -10.63 -6.47
N ASN A 30 -9.11 -11.20 -6.36
CA ASN A 30 -8.36 -11.78 -7.47
C ASN A 30 -7.92 -13.22 -7.16
N PRO A 31 -8.84 -14.21 -7.21
CA PRO A 31 -8.56 -15.59 -6.82
C PRO A 31 -7.36 -16.22 -7.53
N ALA A 32 -7.16 -15.88 -8.80
CA ALA A 32 -5.99 -16.34 -9.56
C ALA A 32 -4.65 -15.89 -8.95
N SER A 33 -4.62 -14.70 -8.33
CA SER A 33 -3.44 -14.19 -7.62
C SER A 33 -3.16 -15.00 -6.36
N ILE A 34 -4.18 -15.35 -5.58
CA ILE A 34 -4.01 -16.22 -4.39
C ILE A 34 -3.44 -17.58 -4.81
N GLU A 35 -4.02 -18.20 -5.84
CA GLU A 35 -3.54 -19.50 -6.33
C GLU A 35 -2.11 -19.43 -6.86
N ALA A 36 -1.74 -18.35 -7.53
CA ALA A 36 -0.36 -18.12 -7.96
C ALA A 36 0.60 -18.06 -6.76
N LEU A 37 0.25 -17.30 -5.71
CA LEU A 37 1.04 -17.19 -4.49
C LEU A 37 1.11 -18.51 -3.70
N ARG A 38 0.05 -19.29 -3.68
CA ARG A 38 0.05 -20.63 -3.06
C ARG A 38 0.96 -21.59 -3.78
N ARG A 39 0.94 -21.60 -5.11
CA ARG A 39 1.82 -22.43 -5.93
C ARG A 39 3.27 -22.00 -5.89
N ASN A 40 3.52 -20.71 -5.80
CA ASN A 40 4.88 -20.16 -5.80
C ASN A 40 5.03 -19.00 -4.80
N ARG A 41 5.50 -19.34 -3.60
CA ARG A 41 5.74 -18.37 -2.50
C ARG A 41 6.82 -17.35 -2.81
N SER A 42 7.71 -17.62 -3.76
CA SER A 42 8.73 -16.65 -4.17
C SER A 42 8.16 -15.39 -4.82
N LEU A 43 6.87 -15.40 -5.19
CA LEU A 43 6.14 -14.23 -5.69
C LEU A 43 5.71 -13.27 -4.57
N ILE A 44 5.69 -13.69 -3.31
CA ILE A 44 5.20 -12.85 -2.18
C ILE A 44 5.89 -11.49 -2.12
N PRO A 45 7.22 -11.37 -2.24
CA PRO A 45 7.86 -10.06 -2.25
C PRO A 45 7.32 -9.14 -3.35
N GLY A 46 7.16 -9.63 -4.57
CA GLY A 46 6.58 -8.87 -5.69
C GLY A 46 5.10 -8.51 -5.47
N ALA A 47 4.35 -9.43 -4.89
CA ALA A 47 2.95 -9.20 -4.54
C ALA A 47 2.79 -8.07 -3.50
N VAL A 48 3.68 -8.00 -2.51
CA VAL A 48 3.70 -6.90 -1.53
C VAL A 48 3.97 -5.55 -2.20
N GLU A 49 4.92 -5.48 -3.14
CA GLU A 49 5.14 -4.25 -3.91
C GLU A 49 3.91 -3.88 -4.77
N GLU A 50 3.22 -4.88 -5.32
CA GLU A 50 1.97 -4.62 -6.07
C GLU A 50 0.82 -4.15 -5.18
N MET A 51 0.69 -4.67 -3.96
CA MET A 51 -0.27 -4.17 -2.96
C MET A 51 0.00 -2.71 -2.61
N LEU A 52 1.27 -2.36 -2.39
CA LEU A 52 1.73 -1.00 -2.13
C LEU A 52 1.43 -0.06 -3.31
N ARG A 53 1.65 -0.53 -4.53
CA ARG A 53 1.34 0.23 -5.73
C ARG A 53 -0.16 0.41 -5.92
N TYR A 54 -0.92 -0.68 -5.83
CA TYR A 54 -2.31 -0.73 -6.26
C TYR A 54 -3.26 -0.02 -5.30
N GLU A 55 -3.09 -0.23 -3.99
CA GLU A 55 -3.90 0.41 -2.95
C GLU A 55 -3.05 0.60 -1.68
N GLY A 56 -1.91 1.27 -1.84
CA GLY A 56 -1.04 1.59 -0.70
C GLY A 56 -1.74 2.49 0.33
N PRO A 57 -1.38 2.37 1.61
CA PRO A 57 -2.03 3.12 2.68
C PRO A 57 -1.78 4.63 2.62
N ALA A 58 -0.65 5.09 2.09
CA ALA A 58 -0.37 6.51 1.91
C ALA A 58 -0.88 6.99 0.55
N GLN A 59 -1.92 7.83 0.55
CA GLN A 59 -2.51 8.39 -0.67
C GLN A 59 -1.78 9.64 -1.14
N THR A 60 -1.52 10.56 -0.21
CA THR A 60 -0.91 11.84 -0.51
C THR A 60 0.13 12.23 0.52
N VAL A 61 1.11 13.00 0.07
CA VAL A 61 2.02 13.72 0.96
C VAL A 61 2.00 15.20 0.62
N THR A 62 2.21 16.04 1.61
CA THR A 62 2.13 17.49 1.44
C THR A 62 3.51 18.13 1.46
N ARG A 63 3.70 19.16 0.64
CA ARG A 63 4.87 20.05 0.64
C ARG A 63 4.41 21.49 0.69
N ILE A 64 5.28 22.37 1.19
CA ILE A 64 5.09 23.82 1.13
C ILE A 64 6.21 24.37 0.27
N ALA A 65 5.87 25.15 -0.75
CA ALA A 65 6.84 25.81 -1.61
C ALA A 65 7.66 26.83 -0.81
N THR A 66 8.98 26.73 -0.82
CA THR A 66 9.90 27.65 -0.13
C THR A 66 10.27 28.86 -0.97
N GLU A 67 9.99 28.79 -2.26
CA GLU A 67 10.20 29.84 -3.26
C GLU A 67 9.14 29.76 -4.36
N ASP A 68 9.04 30.77 -5.21
CA ASP A 68 8.24 30.69 -6.43
C ASP A 68 8.89 29.70 -7.39
N LEU A 69 8.08 28.77 -7.91
CA LEU A 69 8.58 27.77 -8.87
C LEU A 69 7.52 27.43 -9.92
N ARG A 70 7.97 26.86 -11.03
CA ARG A 70 7.10 26.32 -12.06
C ARG A 70 7.24 24.81 -12.11
N LEU A 71 6.10 24.11 -12.08
CA LEU A 71 6.04 22.65 -12.20
C LEU A 71 5.11 22.28 -13.37
N GLY A 72 5.67 21.78 -14.46
CA GLY A 72 4.92 21.61 -15.70
C GLY A 72 4.37 22.97 -16.18
N ASP A 73 3.07 23.06 -16.34
CA ASP A 73 2.38 24.31 -16.75
C ASP A 73 1.83 25.13 -15.57
N ALA A 74 2.05 24.67 -14.33
CA ALA A 74 1.57 25.36 -13.14
C ALA A 74 2.63 26.25 -12.51
N ASP A 75 2.27 27.51 -12.24
CA ASP A 75 3.08 28.42 -11.44
C ASP A 75 2.69 28.26 -9.96
N ILE A 76 3.66 27.93 -9.11
CA ILE A 76 3.49 27.72 -7.69
C ILE A 76 4.22 28.83 -6.95
N ARG A 77 3.48 29.58 -6.11
CA ARG A 77 4.03 30.66 -5.32
C ARG A 77 4.59 30.17 -4.00
N ARG A 78 5.61 30.84 -3.50
CA ARG A 78 6.14 30.62 -2.14
C ARG A 78 5.02 30.60 -1.11
N GLY A 79 5.05 29.62 -0.21
CA GLY A 79 4.06 29.40 0.84
C GLY A 79 2.82 28.61 0.42
N GLN A 80 2.64 28.34 -0.87
CA GLN A 80 1.56 27.49 -1.32
C GLN A 80 1.80 26.02 -0.93
N ARG A 81 0.69 25.33 -0.63
CA ARG A 81 0.69 23.90 -0.31
C ARG A 81 0.51 23.10 -1.58
N VAL A 82 1.40 22.11 -1.77
CA VAL A 82 1.38 21.16 -2.87
C VAL A 82 1.06 19.78 -2.34
N PHE A 83 0.02 19.14 -2.85
CA PHE A 83 -0.32 17.77 -2.55
C PHE A 83 0.27 16.86 -3.63
N VAL A 84 1.11 15.92 -3.22
CA VAL A 84 1.69 14.91 -4.10
C VAL A 84 0.85 13.65 -3.98
N ALA A 85 0.08 13.33 -5.02
CA ALA A 85 -0.84 12.19 -5.05
C ALA A 85 -0.08 10.89 -5.41
N LEU A 86 0.38 10.15 -4.40
CA LEU A 86 1.18 8.92 -4.56
C LEU A 86 0.39 7.82 -5.26
N ASN A 87 -0.88 7.63 -4.89
CA ASN A 87 -1.73 6.62 -5.48
C ASN A 87 -2.10 6.94 -6.95
N SER A 88 -2.21 8.23 -7.30
CA SER A 88 -2.37 8.65 -8.69
C SER A 88 -1.13 8.35 -9.53
N ALA A 89 0.06 8.69 -9.00
CA ALA A 89 1.32 8.38 -9.67
C ALA A 89 1.51 6.85 -9.87
N ALA A 90 0.98 6.04 -8.96
CA ALA A 90 1.01 4.57 -9.06
C ALA A 90 0.07 4.02 -10.16
N ARG A 91 -0.78 4.85 -10.74
CA ARG A 91 -1.71 4.53 -11.86
C ARG A 91 -1.29 5.18 -13.18
N ASP A 92 -0.14 5.81 -13.24
CA ASP A 92 0.36 6.45 -14.47
C ASP A 92 0.67 5.40 -15.54
N SER A 93 -0.10 5.43 -16.64
CA SER A 93 0.04 4.49 -17.77
C SER A 93 1.34 4.68 -18.56
N THR A 94 2.02 5.80 -18.40
CA THR A 94 3.34 6.04 -19.01
C THR A 94 4.46 5.29 -18.27
N VAL A 95 4.21 4.91 -17.00
CA VAL A 95 5.16 4.20 -16.13
C VAL A 95 4.76 2.74 -15.95
N PHE A 96 3.47 2.46 -15.81
CA PHE A 96 2.94 1.13 -15.52
C PHE A 96 2.06 0.62 -16.67
N ALA A 97 2.47 -0.48 -17.29
CA ALA A 97 1.59 -1.19 -18.22
C ALA A 97 0.39 -1.76 -17.45
N ASP A 98 -0.82 -1.55 -17.98
CA ASP A 98 -2.09 -1.95 -17.36
C ASP A 98 -2.17 -1.51 -15.88
N PRO A 99 -2.14 -0.19 -15.59
CA PRO A 99 -2.01 0.31 -14.23
C PRO A 99 -3.20 -0.06 -13.33
N ASP A 100 -4.36 -0.29 -13.92
CA ASP A 100 -5.61 -0.63 -13.23
C ASP A 100 -5.81 -2.14 -13.01
N LEU A 101 -4.86 -2.97 -13.45
CA LEU A 101 -4.85 -4.39 -13.15
C LEU A 101 -3.96 -4.68 -11.95
N PHE A 102 -4.48 -5.46 -11.00
CA PHE A 102 -3.73 -6.00 -9.87
C PHE A 102 -2.96 -7.25 -10.32
N LYS A 103 -1.63 -7.18 -10.37
CA LYS A 103 -0.76 -8.23 -10.90
C LYS A 103 0.35 -8.59 -9.90
N VAL A 104 0.23 -9.71 -9.20
CA VAL A 104 1.22 -10.17 -8.20
C VAL A 104 2.57 -10.56 -8.80
N ASP A 105 2.62 -10.74 -10.10
CA ASP A 105 3.81 -11.08 -10.90
C ASP A 105 4.36 -9.90 -11.71
N ARG A 106 3.96 -8.67 -11.41
CA ARG A 106 4.44 -7.46 -12.09
C ARG A 106 5.96 -7.37 -12.01
N ARG A 107 6.63 -7.48 -13.16
CA ARG A 107 8.10 -7.54 -13.24
C ARG A 107 8.79 -6.22 -12.87
N VAL A 108 8.21 -5.09 -13.30
CA VAL A 108 8.74 -3.75 -13.02
C VAL A 108 7.72 -2.99 -12.20
N ASN A 109 8.04 -2.73 -10.95
CA ASN A 109 7.16 -2.06 -10.02
C ASN A 109 7.89 -0.89 -9.32
N ARG A 110 8.10 0.20 -10.09
CA ARG A 110 8.78 1.43 -9.62
C ARG A 110 7.79 2.39 -8.95
N HIS A 111 6.97 1.87 -8.05
CA HIS A 111 6.00 2.71 -7.34
C HIS A 111 6.69 3.65 -6.33
N VAL A 112 5.98 4.73 -6.00
CA VAL A 112 6.42 5.75 -5.04
C VAL A 112 5.62 5.73 -3.74
N ALA A 113 5.03 4.58 -3.38
CA ALA A 113 4.19 4.44 -2.18
C ALA A 113 4.92 4.79 -0.87
N PHE A 114 6.25 4.66 -0.85
CA PHE A 114 7.09 5.10 0.26
C PHE A 114 7.74 6.47 0.05
N GLY A 115 7.29 7.24 -0.94
CA GLY A 115 7.94 8.47 -1.34
C GLY A 115 9.25 8.25 -2.09
N LEU A 116 10.00 9.32 -2.30
CA LEU A 116 11.27 9.32 -3.02
C LEU A 116 12.19 10.43 -2.47
N GLY A 117 13.52 10.26 -2.65
CA GLY A 117 14.52 11.24 -2.27
C GLY A 117 14.78 11.28 -0.77
N ILE A 118 15.09 12.47 -0.24
CA ILE A 118 15.51 12.66 1.16
C ILE A 118 14.39 12.37 2.19
N HIS A 119 13.15 12.30 1.73
CA HIS A 119 11.98 11.97 2.57
C HIS A 119 11.44 10.56 2.31
N VAL A 120 12.24 9.66 1.73
CA VAL A 120 11.83 8.26 1.61
C VAL A 120 11.51 7.70 2.99
N CYS A 121 10.44 6.90 3.07
CA CYS A 121 9.96 6.34 4.33
C CYS A 121 11.06 5.52 5.03
N LEU A 122 11.39 5.88 6.25
CA LEU A 122 12.38 5.18 7.07
C LEU A 122 11.92 3.76 7.42
N GLY A 123 10.62 3.56 7.65
CA GLY A 123 10.00 2.28 7.99
C GLY A 123 9.79 1.34 6.78
N ALA A 124 10.11 1.76 5.55
CA ALA A 124 9.84 0.97 4.35
C ALA A 124 10.42 -0.47 4.37
N PRO A 125 11.65 -0.72 4.87
CA PRO A 125 12.17 -2.08 5.00
C PRO A 125 11.38 -2.93 6.00
N LEU A 126 10.97 -2.33 7.13
CA LEU A 126 10.20 -3.01 8.17
C LEU A 126 8.79 -3.37 7.66
N ALA A 127 8.06 -2.41 7.10
CA ALA A 127 6.72 -2.65 6.55
C ALA A 127 6.71 -3.75 5.47
N ARG A 128 7.73 -3.79 4.61
CA ARG A 128 7.91 -4.87 3.62
C ARG A 128 8.14 -6.22 4.27
N LEU A 129 8.98 -6.26 5.30
CA LEU A 129 9.28 -7.51 6.03
C LEU A 129 8.03 -8.03 6.72
N GLU A 130 7.32 -7.18 7.45
CA GLU A 130 6.07 -7.52 8.15
C GLU A 130 5.01 -8.03 7.17
N ALA A 131 4.79 -7.33 6.05
CA ALA A 131 3.82 -7.74 5.04
C ALA A 131 4.19 -9.10 4.42
N ARG A 132 5.46 -9.34 4.08
CA ARG A 132 5.92 -10.64 3.54
C ARG A 132 5.68 -11.78 4.51
N ILE A 133 6.04 -11.60 5.78
CA ILE A 133 5.83 -12.61 6.83
C ILE A 133 4.34 -12.85 7.02
N ALA A 134 3.54 -11.79 7.13
CA ALA A 134 2.10 -11.89 7.35
C ALA A 134 1.40 -12.66 6.23
N PHE A 135 1.65 -12.30 4.96
CA PHE A 135 1.04 -13.00 3.82
C PHE A 135 1.54 -14.44 3.66
N ASP A 136 2.82 -14.71 3.91
CA ASP A 136 3.32 -16.09 3.90
C ASP A 136 2.63 -16.94 4.96
N ARG A 137 2.52 -16.44 6.20
CA ARG A 137 1.85 -17.14 7.31
C ARG A 137 0.35 -17.27 7.09
N LEU A 138 -0.31 -16.24 6.60
CA LEU A 138 -1.74 -16.25 6.31
C LEU A 138 -2.06 -17.33 5.25
N LEU A 139 -1.35 -17.33 4.14
CA LEU A 139 -1.57 -18.28 3.07
C LEU A 139 -1.18 -19.72 3.44
N SER A 140 -0.28 -19.94 4.40
CA SER A 140 0.09 -21.29 4.87
C SER A 140 -0.88 -21.83 5.92
N ARG A 141 -1.42 -20.97 6.78
CA ARG A 141 -2.32 -21.40 7.87
C ARG A 141 -3.78 -21.45 7.48
N LEU A 142 -4.17 -20.68 6.47
CA LEU A 142 -5.56 -20.53 6.05
C LEU A 142 -5.74 -21.07 4.62
N PRO A 143 -5.98 -22.38 4.45
CA PRO A 143 -6.16 -22.98 3.13
C PRO A 143 -7.37 -22.41 2.39
N GLU A 144 -8.41 -22.04 3.12
CA GLU A 144 -9.56 -21.35 2.57
C GLU A 144 -9.76 -20.00 3.28
N ILE A 145 -9.87 -18.94 2.49
CA ILE A 145 -10.21 -17.60 2.96
C ILE A 145 -11.26 -17.05 2.02
N ARG A 146 -12.32 -16.49 2.56
CA ARG A 146 -13.40 -15.87 1.80
C ARG A 146 -13.65 -14.46 2.29
N LEU A 147 -13.93 -13.57 1.35
CA LEU A 147 -14.31 -12.19 1.64
C LEU A 147 -15.80 -12.12 1.92
N GLU A 148 -16.17 -11.70 3.14
CA GLU A 148 -17.55 -11.49 3.56
C GLU A 148 -18.02 -10.04 3.33
N THR A 149 -17.06 -9.11 3.13
CA THR A 149 -17.34 -7.69 2.87
C THR A 149 -16.97 -7.34 1.43
N PRO A 150 -17.85 -7.57 0.45
CA PRO A 150 -17.51 -7.34 -0.97
C PRO A 150 -17.28 -5.86 -1.31
N GLN A 151 -17.89 -4.96 -0.53
CA GLN A 151 -17.72 -3.50 -0.65
C GLN A 151 -17.43 -2.93 0.75
N PRO A 152 -16.14 -2.81 1.13
CA PRO A 152 -15.77 -2.28 2.43
C PRO A 152 -16.04 -0.78 2.51
N GLU A 153 -16.37 -0.32 3.70
CA GLU A 153 -16.38 1.10 4.01
C GLU A 153 -14.95 1.60 4.25
N TRP A 154 -14.62 2.70 3.61
CA TRP A 154 -13.34 3.37 3.75
C TRP A 154 -13.45 4.53 4.72
N HIS A 155 -12.35 4.86 5.40
CA HIS A 155 -12.24 6.15 6.09
C HIS A 155 -12.16 7.26 5.03
N ASP A 156 -12.86 8.37 5.31
CA ASP A 156 -12.83 9.56 4.45
C ASP A 156 -11.66 10.46 4.86
N GLU A 157 -10.47 10.09 4.42
CA GLU A 157 -9.21 10.76 4.74
C GLU A 157 -8.42 11.06 3.49
N LEU A 158 -7.79 12.23 3.45
CA LEU A 158 -6.99 12.67 2.31
C LEU A 158 -5.59 12.04 2.26
N VAL A 159 -5.02 11.75 3.42
CA VAL A 159 -3.62 11.33 3.56
C VAL A 159 -3.50 9.80 3.56
N THR A 160 -4.41 9.13 4.25
CA THR A 160 -4.39 7.69 4.41
C THR A 160 -5.52 7.01 3.67
N ARG A 161 -5.31 5.77 3.28
CA ARG A 161 -6.30 4.89 2.66
C ARG A 161 -6.44 3.63 3.50
N SER A 162 -7.42 3.63 4.38
CA SER A 162 -7.70 2.53 5.29
C SER A 162 -9.17 2.15 5.28
N MET A 163 -9.44 0.86 5.43
CA MET A 163 -10.79 0.33 5.58
C MET A 163 -11.22 0.44 7.04
N LYS A 164 -12.50 0.78 7.29
CA LYS A 164 -13.07 0.73 8.64
C LYS A 164 -13.10 -0.70 9.19
N GLN A 165 -13.36 -1.66 8.31
CA GLN A 165 -13.42 -3.07 8.66
C GLN A 165 -13.22 -3.94 7.41
N LEU A 166 -12.53 -5.07 7.57
CA LEU A 166 -12.46 -6.15 6.60
C LEU A 166 -12.92 -7.45 7.27
N VAL A 167 -14.07 -7.96 6.86
CA VAL A 167 -14.63 -9.22 7.41
C VAL A 167 -14.30 -10.35 6.46
N ILE A 168 -13.69 -11.40 7.01
CA ILE A 168 -13.34 -12.62 6.28
C ILE A 168 -13.83 -13.84 7.04
N SER A 169 -14.20 -14.90 6.33
CA SER A 169 -14.31 -16.25 6.87
C SER A 169 -13.13 -17.11 6.40
N TYR A 170 -12.74 -18.08 7.19
CA TYR A 170 -11.61 -18.94 6.89
C TYR A 170 -11.72 -20.33 7.51
N VAL A 171 -10.96 -21.26 6.94
CA VAL A 171 -10.69 -22.58 7.51
C VAL A 171 -9.23 -22.61 7.95
N MET A 172 -8.97 -23.13 9.16
CA MET A 172 -7.60 -23.35 9.65
C MET A 172 -7.06 -24.64 9.09
N ALA A 173 -5.77 -24.66 8.76
CA ALA A 173 -5.05 -25.91 8.56
C ALA A 173 -4.83 -26.60 9.92
N ASP A 174 -4.98 -27.92 9.96
CA ASP A 174 -4.71 -28.77 11.12
C ASP A 174 -3.22 -28.73 11.52
#